data_250acc4f88d68bb313aa211cdf98a757
#
_entry.id   250acc4f88d68bb313aa211cdf98a757
#
_cell.length_a   1.000
_cell.length_b   1.000
_cell.length_c   1.000
_cell.angle_alpha   90.00
_cell.angle_beta   90.00
_cell.angle_gamma   90.00
#
_symmetry.space_group_name_H-M   'P 1'
#
loop_
_entity.id
_entity.type
_entity.pdbx_description
1 polymer ?
#
loop_
_entity_poly.entity_id
_entity_poly.type
_entity_poly.pdbx_seq_one_letter_code
_entity_poly.pdbx_strand_id
1 'polypeptide(L)'
;MAGSIDPLRAQFDAFKALPRDTPIQMLNLVRLNALAAYPEGHPNHGKGMSGLDAYRAYGRTSAAVFKRVGGRQIWVGEPEGVVTGPADEHWDLAFIAEYPDAGAFLAMVTDPEYREHVKHRQAAVEDSRLIRFAPVEAGEGFGE
;
A
#
# COMPACT_ATOMS: atom_id res chain seq x y z
N MET A 1 -15.12 0.85 14.22
CA MET A 1 -14.12 1.84 13.82
C MET A 1 -13.69 1.64 12.38
N ALA A 2 -13.61 2.73 11.66
CA ALA A 2 -13.09 2.66 10.31
C ALA A 2 -11.59 2.39 10.33
N GLY A 3 -11.11 1.57 9.43
CA GLY A 3 -9.68 1.31 9.25
C GLY A 3 -8.96 2.44 8.55
N SER A 4 -7.65 2.35 8.50
CA SER A 4 -6.78 3.27 7.78
C SER A 4 -6.61 2.77 6.35
N ILE A 5 -7.11 3.51 5.38
CA ILE A 5 -7.10 3.10 3.96
C ILE A 5 -6.23 4.05 3.15
N ASP A 6 -6.48 5.35 3.28
CA ASP A 6 -5.75 6.39 2.56
C ASP A 6 -4.98 7.26 3.55
N PRO A 7 -3.92 7.97 3.08
CA PRO A 7 -3.17 8.88 3.94
C PRO A 7 -4.07 9.97 4.52
N LEU A 8 -3.89 10.28 5.80
CA LEU A 8 -4.41 11.51 6.36
C LEU A 8 -3.65 12.69 5.77
N ARG A 9 -4.30 13.84 5.63
CA ARG A 9 -3.66 15.01 5.06
C ARG A 9 -2.37 15.40 5.79
N ALA A 10 -2.39 15.39 7.13
CA ALA A 10 -1.22 15.71 7.92
C ALA A 10 -0.06 14.73 7.68
N GLN A 11 -0.37 13.44 7.53
CA GLN A 11 0.63 12.42 7.24
C GLN A 11 1.21 12.58 5.84
N PHE A 12 0.37 12.91 4.86
CA PHE A 12 0.81 13.14 3.49
C PHE A 12 1.68 14.38 3.39
N ASP A 13 1.30 15.45 4.10
CA ASP A 13 2.11 16.68 4.16
C ASP A 13 3.47 16.40 4.83
N ALA A 14 3.49 15.61 5.90
CA ALA A 14 4.73 15.21 6.56
C ALA A 14 5.62 14.38 5.63
N PHE A 15 5.01 13.48 4.85
CA PHE A 15 5.73 12.70 3.84
C PHE A 15 6.40 13.64 2.82
N LYS A 16 5.66 14.62 2.32
CA LYS A 16 6.18 15.58 1.33
C LYS A 16 7.31 16.47 1.88
N ALA A 17 7.34 16.68 3.20
CA ALA A 17 8.37 17.47 3.86
C ALA A 17 9.69 16.70 4.06
N LEU A 18 9.65 15.37 3.98
CA LEU A 18 10.86 14.54 4.03
C LEU A 18 11.62 14.63 2.69
N PRO A 19 12.91 14.24 2.65
CA PRO A 19 13.69 14.31 1.41
C PRO A 19 12.99 13.60 0.25
N ARG A 20 12.96 14.26 -0.91
CA ARG A 20 12.29 13.76 -2.11
C ARG A 20 13.23 13.07 -3.11
N ASP A 21 14.51 13.29 -2.95
CA ASP A 21 15.55 12.87 -3.91
C ASP A 21 16.39 11.68 -3.43
N THR A 22 15.95 11.02 -2.37
CA THR A 22 16.61 9.83 -1.84
C THR A 22 15.74 8.59 -2.02
N PRO A 23 16.37 7.41 -2.20
CA PRO A 23 15.60 6.16 -2.29
C PRO A 23 14.75 5.92 -1.04
N ILE A 24 13.57 5.36 -1.24
CA ILE A 24 12.68 5.01 -0.14
C ILE A 24 12.16 3.58 -0.30
N GLN A 25 11.89 2.96 0.84
CA GLN A 25 11.26 1.66 0.90
C GLN A 25 9.97 1.80 1.69
N MET A 26 8.86 1.38 1.09
CA MET A 26 7.54 1.53 1.67
C MET A 26 7.02 0.18 2.13
N LEU A 27 6.94 0.01 3.45
CA LEU A 27 6.36 -1.20 4.04
C LEU A 27 4.84 -1.10 3.98
N ASN A 28 4.23 -2.13 3.40
CA ASN A 28 2.77 -2.26 3.30
C ASN A 28 2.30 -3.43 4.15
N LEU A 29 1.37 -3.16 5.06
CA LEU A 29 0.61 -4.17 5.78
C LEU A 29 -0.85 -3.95 5.43
N VAL A 30 -1.53 -4.99 4.97
CA VAL A 30 -2.89 -4.85 4.44
C VAL A 30 -3.82 -5.91 5.02
N ARG A 31 -4.96 -5.46 5.54
CA ARG A 31 -6.08 -6.33 5.91
C ARG A 31 -7.20 -6.11 4.91
N LEU A 32 -7.73 -7.20 4.37
CA LEU A 32 -8.70 -7.16 3.30
C LEU A 32 -10.13 -7.28 3.81
N ASN A 33 -11.07 -6.58 3.16
CA ASN A 33 -12.48 -6.83 3.32
C ASN A 33 -12.82 -8.23 2.80
N ALA A 34 -13.78 -8.89 3.43
CA ALA A 34 -14.33 -10.14 2.90
C ALA A 34 -15.00 -9.87 1.55
N LEU A 35 -15.81 -8.81 1.49
CA LEU A 35 -16.42 -8.32 0.25
C LEU A 35 -15.89 -6.94 -0.06
N ALA A 36 -15.51 -6.73 -1.33
CA ALA A 36 -15.03 -5.45 -1.81
C ALA A 36 -16.12 -4.38 -1.69
N ALA A 37 -15.74 -3.20 -1.20
CA ALA A 37 -16.66 -2.09 -0.93
C ALA A 37 -16.62 -1.04 -2.05
N TYR A 38 -16.90 -1.44 -3.29
CA TYR A 38 -16.99 -0.49 -4.40
C TYR A 38 -18.18 0.44 -4.21
N PRO A 39 -18.02 1.76 -4.45
CA PRO A 39 -19.12 2.70 -4.36
C PRO A 39 -20.13 2.49 -5.50
N GLU A 40 -21.36 2.98 -5.30
CA GLU A 40 -22.46 2.82 -6.25
C GLU A 40 -22.12 3.24 -7.68
N GLY A 41 -21.35 4.28 -7.87
CA GLY A 41 -20.98 4.73 -9.21
C GLY A 41 -19.93 3.89 -9.93
N HIS A 42 -19.34 2.90 -9.25
CA HIS A 42 -18.28 2.08 -9.85
C HIS A 42 -18.87 0.87 -10.58
N PRO A 43 -18.30 0.48 -11.75
CA PRO A 43 -18.80 -0.69 -12.50
C PRO A 43 -18.82 -1.99 -11.69
N ASN A 44 -17.94 -2.12 -10.70
CA ASN A 44 -17.84 -3.35 -9.88
C ASN A 44 -18.73 -3.33 -8.65
N HIS A 45 -19.52 -2.27 -8.47
CA HIS A 45 -20.45 -2.21 -7.35
C HIS A 45 -21.49 -3.34 -7.44
N GLY A 46 -21.70 -4.03 -6.34
CA GLY A 46 -22.72 -5.07 -6.25
C GLY A 46 -22.41 -6.38 -6.97
N LYS A 47 -21.18 -6.56 -7.45
CA LYS A 47 -20.78 -7.79 -8.14
C LYS A 47 -20.36 -8.93 -7.22
N GLY A 48 -20.33 -8.69 -5.91
CA GLY A 48 -19.95 -9.71 -4.94
C GLY A 48 -18.47 -10.08 -4.98
N MET A 49 -17.59 -9.21 -5.50
CA MET A 49 -16.15 -9.46 -5.51
C MET A 49 -15.60 -9.53 -4.10
N SER A 50 -14.64 -10.44 -3.87
CA SER A 50 -13.90 -10.47 -2.62
C SER A 50 -12.93 -9.29 -2.54
N GLY A 51 -12.54 -8.94 -1.31
CA GLY A 51 -11.48 -7.95 -1.10
C GLY A 51 -10.17 -8.40 -1.75
N LEU A 52 -9.85 -9.70 -1.68
CA LEU A 52 -8.66 -10.23 -2.31
C LEU A 52 -8.68 -10.04 -3.84
N ASP A 53 -9.79 -10.33 -4.49
CA ASP A 53 -9.92 -10.15 -5.94
C ASP A 53 -9.83 -8.67 -6.33
N ALA A 54 -10.41 -7.77 -5.54
CA ALA A 54 -10.28 -6.34 -5.75
C ALA A 54 -8.83 -5.88 -5.60
N TYR A 55 -8.11 -6.40 -4.60
CA TYR A 55 -6.69 -6.05 -4.42
C TYR A 55 -5.82 -6.58 -5.56
N ARG A 56 -6.13 -7.77 -6.05
CA ARG A 56 -5.46 -8.32 -7.24
C ARG A 56 -5.72 -7.47 -8.47
N ALA A 57 -6.94 -6.94 -8.63
CA ALA A 57 -7.26 -6.00 -9.70
C ALA A 57 -6.44 -4.71 -9.56
N TYR A 58 -6.30 -4.21 -8.35
CA TYR A 58 -5.42 -3.06 -8.08
C TYR A 58 -3.98 -3.34 -8.52
N GLY A 59 -3.42 -4.48 -8.12
CA GLY A 59 -2.06 -4.86 -8.50
C GLY A 59 -1.88 -4.96 -10.01
N ARG A 60 -2.84 -5.60 -10.69
CA ARG A 60 -2.81 -5.80 -12.13
C ARG A 60 -2.90 -4.49 -12.90
N THR A 61 -3.84 -3.64 -12.52
CA THR A 61 -4.12 -2.41 -13.26
C THR A 61 -3.14 -1.28 -12.95
N SER A 62 -2.54 -1.25 -11.75
CA SER A 62 -1.57 -0.22 -11.38
C SER A 62 -0.13 -0.58 -11.74
N ALA A 63 0.13 -1.82 -12.18
CA ALA A 63 1.48 -2.31 -12.44
C ALA A 63 2.26 -1.45 -13.44
N ALA A 64 1.60 -0.99 -14.50
CA ALA A 64 2.26 -0.17 -15.54
C ALA A 64 2.73 1.17 -14.97
N VAL A 65 1.90 1.83 -14.16
CA VAL A 65 2.26 3.11 -13.54
C VAL A 65 3.40 2.89 -12.53
N PHE A 66 3.28 1.85 -11.71
CA PHE A 66 4.29 1.50 -10.72
C PHE A 66 5.66 1.28 -11.37
N LYS A 67 5.69 0.51 -12.45
CA LYS A 67 6.92 0.23 -13.19
C LYS A 67 7.48 1.50 -13.85
N ARG A 68 6.59 2.33 -14.42
CA ARG A 68 6.99 3.55 -15.13
C ARG A 68 7.72 4.54 -14.22
N VAL A 69 7.32 4.65 -12.96
CA VAL A 69 7.99 5.53 -11.99
C VAL A 69 9.24 4.91 -11.38
N GLY A 70 9.59 3.69 -11.76
CA GLY A 70 10.76 2.98 -11.24
C GLY A 70 10.51 2.20 -9.97
N GLY A 71 9.26 1.97 -9.62
CA GLY A 71 8.91 1.15 -8.46
C GLY A 71 9.22 -0.33 -8.68
N ARG A 72 9.58 -1.01 -7.63
CA ARG A 72 9.76 -2.46 -7.62
C ARG A 72 9.45 -3.04 -6.26
N GLN A 73 8.97 -4.27 -6.25
CA GLN A 73 8.72 -4.99 -5.01
C GLN A 73 10.01 -5.72 -4.62
N ILE A 74 10.54 -5.43 -3.45
CA ILE A 74 11.84 -6.00 -3.01
C ILE A 74 11.67 -7.11 -1.97
N TRP A 75 10.50 -7.21 -1.36
CA TRP A 75 10.22 -8.25 -0.37
C TRP A 75 8.70 -8.47 -0.31
N VAL A 76 8.31 -9.73 -0.19
CA VAL A 76 6.93 -10.16 0.05
C VAL A 76 6.94 -11.23 1.12
N GLY A 77 6.02 -11.12 2.09
CA GLY A 77 5.82 -12.16 3.08
C GLY A 77 4.34 -12.48 3.24
N GLU A 78 4.03 -13.70 3.59
CA GLU A 78 2.67 -14.08 3.94
C GLU A 78 2.51 -13.98 5.46
N PRO A 79 1.70 -13.04 5.98
CA PRO A 79 1.50 -12.94 7.42
C PRO A 79 0.81 -14.20 7.97
N GLU A 80 1.38 -14.76 9.04
CA GLU A 80 0.83 -15.96 9.67
C GLU A 80 0.25 -15.69 11.03
N GLY A 81 0.75 -14.65 11.72
CA GLY A 81 0.24 -14.28 13.03
C GLY A 81 1.03 -13.12 13.63
N VAL A 82 0.39 -12.36 14.48
CA VAL A 82 1.02 -11.28 15.23
C VAL A 82 1.50 -11.89 16.56
N VAL A 83 2.81 -11.95 16.75
CA VAL A 83 3.41 -12.50 17.97
C VAL A 83 3.31 -11.50 19.13
N THR A 84 3.49 -10.23 18.81
CA THR A 84 3.40 -9.15 19.79
C THR A 84 2.68 -7.97 19.16
N GLY A 85 1.56 -7.59 19.71
CA GLY A 85 0.73 -6.47 19.23
C GLY A 85 -0.67 -6.56 19.83
N PRO A 86 -1.56 -5.63 19.42
CA PRO A 86 -2.96 -5.71 19.86
C PRO A 86 -3.59 -7.04 19.45
N ALA A 87 -4.45 -7.59 20.32
CA ALA A 87 -5.02 -8.92 20.13
C ALA A 87 -5.89 -9.05 18.88
N ASP A 88 -6.49 -7.94 18.45
CA ASP A 88 -7.38 -7.89 17.28
C ASP A 88 -6.66 -7.45 15.99
N GLU A 89 -5.36 -7.19 16.04
CA GLU A 89 -4.61 -6.81 14.85
C GLU A 89 -4.15 -8.04 14.08
N HIS A 90 -4.47 -8.08 12.78
CA HIS A 90 -3.98 -9.12 11.88
C HIS A 90 -3.83 -8.53 10.48
N TRP A 91 -2.98 -9.15 9.69
CA TRP A 91 -2.68 -8.71 8.32
C TRP A 91 -2.79 -9.87 7.35
N ASP A 92 -3.27 -9.58 6.15
CA ASP A 92 -3.46 -10.58 5.10
C ASP A 92 -2.34 -10.54 4.07
N LEU A 93 -1.75 -9.35 3.86
CA LEU A 93 -0.69 -9.14 2.90
C LEU A 93 0.40 -8.28 3.54
N ALA A 94 1.66 -8.57 3.19
CA ALA A 94 2.80 -7.78 3.63
C ALA A 94 3.84 -7.73 2.52
N PHE A 95 4.30 -6.55 2.16
CA PHE A 95 5.36 -6.39 1.16
C PHE A 95 6.06 -5.05 1.31
N ILE A 96 7.24 -4.94 0.70
CA ILE A 96 7.98 -3.69 0.64
C ILE A 96 8.14 -3.29 -0.83
N ALA A 97 7.67 -2.10 -1.15
CA ALA A 97 7.85 -1.47 -2.46
C ALA A 97 8.98 -0.45 -2.34
N GLU A 98 9.95 -0.53 -3.24
CA GLU A 98 11.06 0.41 -3.30
C GLU A 98 10.85 1.36 -4.47
N TYR A 99 11.15 2.64 -4.23
CA TYR A 99 11.11 3.68 -5.26
C TYR A 99 12.49 4.32 -5.34
N PRO A 100 12.93 4.76 -6.54
CA PRO A 100 14.24 5.41 -6.68
C PRO A 100 14.35 6.67 -5.83
N ASP A 101 13.21 7.34 -5.60
CA ASP A 101 13.12 8.46 -4.67
C ASP A 101 11.65 8.68 -4.28
N ALA A 102 11.43 9.55 -3.31
CA ALA A 102 10.06 9.86 -2.86
C ALA A 102 9.27 10.61 -3.95
N GLY A 103 9.96 11.36 -4.81
CA GLY A 103 9.32 12.04 -5.94
C GLY A 103 8.64 11.04 -6.88
N ALA A 104 9.23 9.86 -7.08
CA ALA A 104 8.64 8.80 -7.90
C ALA A 104 7.32 8.32 -7.30
N PHE A 105 7.28 8.09 -5.98
CA PHE A 105 6.04 7.72 -5.29
C PHE A 105 4.97 8.82 -5.44
N LEU A 106 5.35 10.07 -5.24
CA LEU A 106 4.43 11.20 -5.39
C LEU A 106 3.91 11.31 -6.82
N ALA A 107 4.77 11.09 -7.81
CA ALA A 107 4.36 11.10 -9.22
C ALA A 107 3.33 10.01 -9.50
N MET A 108 3.51 8.83 -8.91
CA MET A 108 2.56 7.72 -9.07
C MET A 108 1.19 8.07 -8.46
N VAL A 109 1.16 8.48 -7.19
CA VAL A 109 -0.11 8.68 -6.48
C VAL A 109 -0.88 9.89 -6.98
N THR A 110 -0.25 10.82 -7.70
CA THR A 110 -0.90 11.97 -8.32
C THR A 110 -1.21 11.75 -9.80
N ASP A 111 -0.79 10.63 -10.38
CA ASP A 111 -1.06 10.31 -11.77
C ASP A 111 -2.56 10.02 -11.97
N PRO A 112 -3.21 10.65 -12.98
CA PRO A 112 -4.64 10.41 -13.23
C PRO A 112 -4.97 8.94 -13.51
N GLU A 113 -4.09 8.20 -14.18
CA GLU A 113 -4.27 6.76 -14.42
C GLU A 113 -4.25 5.99 -13.10
N TYR A 114 -3.28 6.27 -12.21
CA TYR A 114 -3.21 5.62 -10.92
C TYR A 114 -4.48 5.88 -10.08
N ARG A 115 -5.02 7.09 -10.15
CA ARG A 115 -6.24 7.45 -9.40
C ARG A 115 -7.45 6.60 -9.77
N GLU A 116 -7.52 6.12 -11.01
CA GLU A 116 -8.56 5.17 -11.41
C GLU A 116 -8.30 3.79 -10.82
N HIS A 117 -7.05 3.36 -10.82
CA HIS A 117 -6.68 2.02 -10.32
C HIS A 117 -6.74 1.92 -8.80
N VAL A 118 -6.43 3.00 -8.09
CA VAL A 118 -6.47 3.00 -6.62
C VAL A 118 -7.86 2.78 -6.07
N LYS A 119 -8.90 2.98 -6.86
CA LYS A 119 -10.29 2.68 -6.47
C LYS A 119 -10.48 1.20 -6.13
N HIS A 120 -9.73 0.32 -6.80
CA HIS A 120 -9.74 -1.11 -6.46
C HIS A 120 -9.13 -1.35 -5.08
N ARG A 121 -8.04 -0.68 -4.76
CA ARG A 121 -7.41 -0.77 -3.45
C ARG A 121 -8.35 -0.26 -2.35
N GLN A 122 -8.98 0.88 -2.60
CA GLN A 122 -9.92 1.49 -1.64
C GLN A 122 -11.10 0.57 -1.35
N ALA A 123 -11.57 -0.16 -2.35
CA ALA A 123 -12.65 -1.14 -2.19
C ALA A 123 -12.18 -2.41 -1.47
N ALA A 124 -10.93 -2.81 -1.67
CA ALA A 124 -10.37 -4.06 -1.15
C ALA A 124 -9.99 -3.99 0.33
N VAL A 125 -9.52 -2.84 0.80
CA VAL A 125 -8.81 -2.70 2.07
C VAL A 125 -9.75 -2.35 3.21
N GLU A 126 -9.69 -3.14 4.29
CA GLU A 126 -10.39 -2.85 5.53
C GLU A 126 -9.53 -1.99 6.45
N ASP A 127 -8.23 -2.30 6.54
CA ASP A 127 -7.26 -1.55 7.32
C ASP A 127 -5.88 -1.76 6.71
N SER A 128 -4.98 -0.81 6.92
CA SER A 128 -3.64 -0.91 6.38
C SER A 128 -2.65 -0.05 7.14
N ARG A 129 -1.38 -0.36 6.93
CA ARG A 129 -0.27 0.49 7.35
C ARG A 129 0.64 0.68 6.15
N LEU A 130 1.04 1.92 5.91
CA LEU A 130 2.02 2.27 4.90
C LEU A 130 3.09 3.10 5.59
N ILE A 131 4.30 2.57 5.69
CA ILE A 131 5.36 3.19 6.48
C ILE A 131 6.57 3.38 5.58
N ARG A 132 7.08 4.62 5.56
CA ARG A 132 8.26 4.98 4.78
C ARG A 132 9.52 4.67 5.57
N PHE A 133 10.47 4.02 4.90
CA PHE A 133 11.80 3.72 5.43
C PHE A 133 12.87 4.30 4.53
N ALA A 134 13.92 4.82 5.15
CA ALA A 134 15.18 5.08 4.46
C ALA A 134 15.94 3.75 4.40
N PRO A 135 16.48 3.34 3.23
CA PRO A 135 17.25 2.12 3.15
C PRO A 135 18.50 2.18 4.02
N VAL A 136 18.73 1.12 4.77
CA VAL A 136 19.93 0.94 5.58
C VAL A 136 20.47 -0.46 5.32
N GLU A 137 21.78 -0.61 5.27
CA GLU A 137 22.40 -1.92 5.07
C GLU A 137 22.04 -2.85 6.23
N ALA A 138 21.60 -4.07 5.90
CA ALA A 138 21.27 -5.06 6.90
C ALA A 138 22.54 -5.61 7.54
N GLY A 139 22.56 -5.68 8.87
CA GLY A 139 23.64 -6.28 9.62
C GLY A 139 23.36 -7.75 9.97
N GLU A 140 24.21 -8.31 10.82
CA GLU A 140 24.10 -9.71 11.27
C GLU A 140 23.23 -9.86 12.52
N GLY A 141 22.98 -8.79 13.26
CA GLY A 141 22.24 -8.80 14.50
C GLY A 141 21.31 -7.61 14.63
N PHE A 142 20.69 -7.51 15.79
CA PHE A 142 19.73 -6.44 16.06
C PHE A 142 20.43 -5.15 16.43
N GLY A 143 19.97 -4.04 15.88
CA GLY A 143 20.49 -2.72 16.20
C GLY A 143 21.81 -2.35 15.52
N GLU A 144 22.22 -3.10 14.52
CA GLU A 144 23.45 -2.82 13.75
C GLU A 144 23.18 -1.87 12.60
#